data_abc8dec8f92de9ad11195492aac62505
#
_entry.id   abc8dec8f92de9ad11195492aac62505
#
_cell.length_a   1.000
_cell.length_b   1.000
_cell.length_c   1.000
_cell.angle_alpha   90.00
_cell.angle_beta   90.00
_cell.angle_gamma   90.00
#
_symmetry.space_group_name_H-M   'P 1'
#
loop_
_entity.id
_entity.type
_entity.pdbx_description
1 polymer ?
#
loop_
_entity_poly.entity_id
_entity_poly.type
_entity_poly.pdbx_seq_one_letter_code
_entity_poly.pdbx_strand_id
1 'polypeptide(L)' 'MPWSAGDAKKHKKGLTSAQAKKWAEIANSVYRDCMSTKDNDKFCSGKAIRLANYLSTQETKRKY' A
#
# COMPACT_ATOMS: atom_id res chain seq x y z
N MET A 1 -4.20 -4.89 -11.17
CA MET A 1 -3.89 -4.30 -9.88
C MET A 1 -4.52 -5.07 -8.78
N PRO A 2 -3.76 -5.59 -7.87
CA PRO A 2 -4.30 -6.44 -6.81
C PRO A 2 -5.14 -5.71 -5.76
N TRP A 3 -4.93 -4.41 -5.56
CA TRP A 3 -5.70 -3.69 -4.57
C TRP A 3 -6.37 -2.45 -5.11
N SER A 4 -7.53 -2.13 -4.55
CA SER A 4 -8.25 -0.92 -4.92
C SER A 4 -8.41 -0.10 -3.64
N ALA A 5 -8.99 1.08 -3.76
CA ALA A 5 -9.23 1.93 -2.60
C ALA A 5 -10.16 1.25 -1.59
N GLY A 6 -11.09 0.43 -2.10
CA GLY A 6 -11.98 -0.31 -1.21
C GLY A 6 -11.22 -1.33 -0.38
N ASP A 7 -10.20 -1.93 -0.97
CA ASP A 7 -9.38 -2.88 -0.24
C ASP A 7 -8.57 -2.20 0.83
N ALA A 8 -8.14 -0.98 0.58
CA ALA A 8 -7.35 -0.24 1.55
C ALA A 8 -8.10 -0.12 2.87
N LYS A 9 -9.40 0.11 2.80
CA LYS A 9 -10.18 0.28 4.02
C LYS A 9 -10.32 -1.00 4.80
N LYS A 10 -10.09 -2.14 4.16
CA LYS A 10 -10.16 -3.39 4.86
C LYS A 10 -8.85 -3.68 5.59
N HIS A 11 -7.75 -3.17 5.06
CA HIS A 11 -6.45 -3.42 5.67
C HIS A 11 -6.11 -2.38 6.72
N LYS A 12 -6.65 -1.18 6.60
CA LYS A 12 -6.36 -0.16 7.58
C LYS A 12 -7.60 0.69 7.79
N LYS A 13 -8.06 0.78 9.02
CA LYS A 13 -9.22 1.57 9.32
C LYS A 13 -8.90 3.03 9.45
N GLY A 14 -9.89 3.86 9.26
CA GLY A 14 -9.72 5.30 9.46
C GLY A 14 -9.11 6.07 8.32
N LEU A 15 -8.95 5.43 7.18
CA LEU A 15 -8.39 6.13 6.03
C LEU A 15 -9.45 6.99 5.36
N THR A 16 -9.07 8.20 4.97
CA THR A 16 -9.96 9.04 4.18
C THR A 16 -9.95 8.51 2.75
N SER A 17 -10.82 9.02 1.89
CA SER A 17 -10.86 8.58 0.51
C SER A 17 -9.51 8.81 -0.18
N ALA A 18 -8.90 9.96 0.07
CA ALA A 18 -7.62 10.27 -0.54
C ALA A 18 -6.53 9.33 -0.04
N GLN A 19 -6.55 9.04 1.26
CA GLN A 19 -5.57 8.13 1.83
C GLN A 19 -5.77 6.71 1.32
N ALA A 20 -7.02 6.30 1.14
CA ALA A 20 -7.29 4.96 0.63
C ALA A 20 -6.77 4.80 -0.79
N LYS A 21 -6.92 5.84 -1.60
CA LYS A 21 -6.42 5.80 -2.95
C LYS A 21 -4.90 5.72 -2.93
N LYS A 22 -4.28 6.51 -2.10
CA LYS A 22 -2.84 6.50 -1.99
C LYS A 22 -2.33 5.14 -1.50
N TRP A 23 -3.03 4.57 -0.54
CA TRP A 23 -2.68 3.25 -0.02
C TRP A 23 -2.65 2.23 -1.15
N ALA A 24 -3.69 2.23 -1.98
CA ALA A 24 -3.77 1.27 -3.07
C ALA A 24 -2.67 1.49 -4.10
N GLU A 25 -2.35 2.74 -4.38
CA GLU A 25 -1.28 3.06 -5.32
C GLU A 25 0.06 2.56 -4.81
N ILE A 26 0.33 2.81 -3.54
CA ILE A 26 1.59 2.39 -2.94
C ILE A 26 1.67 0.86 -2.93
N ALA A 27 0.59 0.21 -2.49
CA ALA A 27 0.58 -1.23 -2.41
C ALA A 27 0.79 -1.87 -3.78
N ASN A 28 0.10 -1.36 -4.79
CA ASN A 28 0.24 -1.91 -6.14
C ASN A 28 1.64 -1.70 -6.69
N SER A 29 2.21 -0.55 -6.43
CA SER A 29 3.54 -0.22 -6.91
C SER A 29 4.60 -1.12 -6.26
N VAL A 30 4.53 -1.25 -4.94
CA VAL A 30 5.48 -2.09 -4.21
C VAL A 30 5.34 -3.55 -4.62
N TYR A 31 4.10 -3.99 -4.77
CA TYR A 31 3.84 -5.37 -5.16
C TYR A 31 4.45 -5.66 -6.53
N ARG A 32 4.21 -4.77 -7.48
CA ARG A 32 4.72 -4.96 -8.83
C ARG A 32 6.24 -4.98 -8.87
N ASP A 33 6.87 -4.05 -8.16
CA ASP A 33 8.32 -4.00 -8.12
C ASP A 33 8.90 -5.25 -7.47
N CYS A 34 8.27 -5.69 -6.39
CA CYS A 34 8.72 -6.86 -5.69
C CYS A 34 8.60 -8.11 -6.55
N MET A 35 7.47 -8.24 -7.25
CA MET A 35 7.25 -9.42 -8.08
C MET A 35 8.24 -9.48 -9.24
N SER A 36 8.71 -8.35 -9.71
CA SER A 36 9.66 -8.38 -10.80
C SER A 36 11.04 -8.85 -10.35
N THR A 37 11.33 -8.75 -9.07
CA THR A 37 12.63 -9.23 -8.59
C THR A 37 12.54 -10.55 -7.84
N LYS A 38 11.48 -10.72 -7.01
CA LYS A 38 11.39 -11.92 -6.22
C LYS A 38 10.44 -12.97 -6.71
N ASP A 39 9.43 -12.59 -7.37
CA ASP A 39 8.43 -13.51 -7.89
C ASP A 39 7.83 -14.37 -6.78
N ASN A 40 7.60 -13.80 -5.63
CA ASN A 40 7.01 -14.50 -4.50
C ASN A 40 5.80 -13.72 -4.04
N ASP A 41 4.63 -14.21 -4.41
CA ASP A 41 3.38 -13.52 -4.14
C ASP A 41 3.13 -13.24 -2.65
N LYS A 42 3.35 -14.25 -1.83
CA LYS A 42 3.11 -14.08 -0.44
C LYS A 42 4.01 -13.06 0.18
N PHE A 43 5.27 -13.08 -0.12
CA PHE A 43 6.24 -12.14 0.41
C PHE A 43 5.93 -10.74 -0.10
N CYS A 44 5.66 -10.61 -1.38
CA CYS A 44 5.42 -9.31 -1.99
C CYS A 44 4.12 -8.68 -1.51
N SER A 45 3.09 -9.49 -1.32
CA SER A 45 1.83 -8.99 -0.78
C SER A 45 2.03 -8.44 0.62
N GLY A 46 2.72 -9.17 1.46
CA GLY A 46 2.97 -8.74 2.83
C GLY A 46 3.77 -7.46 2.88
N LYS A 47 4.79 -7.37 2.03
CA LYS A 47 5.62 -6.19 1.98
C LYS A 47 4.81 -4.99 1.50
N ALA A 48 3.99 -5.19 0.46
CA ALA A 48 3.18 -4.12 -0.09
C ALA A 48 2.20 -3.57 0.93
N ILE A 49 1.53 -4.44 1.65
CA ILE A 49 0.57 -4.01 2.64
C ILE A 49 1.25 -3.25 3.77
N ARG A 50 2.38 -3.74 4.22
CA ARG A 50 3.11 -3.10 5.30
C ARG A 50 3.56 -1.71 4.91
N LEU A 51 4.15 -1.56 3.75
CA LEU A 51 4.61 -0.27 3.29
C LEU A 51 3.46 0.69 3.00
N ALA A 52 2.37 0.16 2.44
CA ALA A 52 1.21 0.99 2.17
C ALA A 52 0.62 1.53 3.48
N ASN A 53 0.54 0.69 4.50
CA ASN A 53 0.02 1.13 5.79
C ASN A 53 0.89 2.23 6.38
N TYR A 54 2.18 2.08 6.24
CA TYR A 54 3.08 3.07 6.81
C TYR A 54 3.07 4.36 6.01
N LEU A 55 3.28 4.27 4.72
CA LEU A 55 3.41 5.47 3.90
C LEU A 55 2.13 6.25 3.70
N SER A 56 1.00 5.57 3.65
CA SER A 56 -0.26 6.27 3.42
C SER A 56 -0.64 7.18 4.59
N THR A 57 -0.08 6.95 5.75
CA THR A 57 -0.40 7.77 6.91
C THR A 57 0.75 8.67 7.32
N GLN A 58 1.83 8.68 6.52
CA GLN A 58 2.94 9.47 6.85
C GLN A 58 2.99 10.79 6.21
N GLU A 59 2.13 11.07 5.31
CA GLU A 59 2.29 12.18 4.48
C GLU A 59 2.32 13.49 5.15
N THR A 60 1.66 13.69 6.19
CA THR A 60 1.59 15.01 6.66
C THR A 60 2.71 15.41 7.48
N LYS A 61 3.25 14.57 8.15
CA LYS A 61 4.19 14.92 8.95
C LYS A 61 5.45 15.07 8.51
N ARG A 62 5.75 14.77 7.65
CA ARG A 62 6.96 14.74 7.26
C ARG A 62 7.45 15.84 6.92
N LYS A 63 8.20 16.23 7.02
CA LYS A 63 8.62 17.12 6.67
C LYS A 63 9.85 17.11 6.67
N TYR A 64 10.45 17.11 6.15
CA TYR A 64 11.75 17.22 6.13
C TYR A 64 12.14 18.26 5.48
#